data_ecb97a46c428e6b4d8466b914f688db1
#
_entry.id   ecb97a46c428e6b4d8466b914f688db1
#
_cell.length_a   1.000
_cell.length_b   1.000
_cell.length_c   1.000
_cell.angle_alpha   90.00
_cell.angle_beta   90.00
_cell.angle_gamma   90.00
#
_symmetry.space_group_name_H-M   'P 1'
#
loop_
_entity.id
_entity.type
_entity.pdbx_description
1 polymer ?
#
loop_
_entity_poly.entity_id
_entity_poly.type
_entity_poly.pdbx_seq_one_letter_code
_entity_poly.pdbx_strand_id
1 'polypeptide(L)'
;MAAKNIIKEGSRWVVGDGRSIEIWDARWLPSTASGKVMTTRSGSVQGERVASLISQERGEWKTTLVQQTFIPHEAEEILSIPLSSMNLADSLVWAETPNGCFTVKSAYRTAVKCILEAREGEANPECSDKSRMSTIWKTIWGLQCPNKIKHFLWRACRGILPTKK
;
A
#
# COMPACT_ATOMS: atom_id res chain seq x y z
N MET A 1 -2.96 17.37 2.37
CA MET A 1 -3.39 16.03 2.82
C MET A 1 -3.18 14.92 1.77
N ALA A 2 -3.30 15.21 0.48
CA ALA A 2 -3.20 14.22 -0.60
C ALA A 2 -1.87 13.42 -0.65
N ALA A 3 -0.72 14.06 -0.52
CA ALA A 3 0.59 13.40 -0.63
C ALA A 3 0.83 12.33 0.45
N LYS A 4 0.39 12.59 1.70
CA LYS A 4 0.52 11.64 2.81
C LYS A 4 -0.31 10.37 2.55
N ASN A 5 -1.49 10.52 1.98
CA ASN A 5 -2.35 9.38 1.66
C ASN A 5 -1.77 8.52 0.54
N ILE A 6 -1.18 9.13 -0.50
CA ILE A 6 -0.52 8.41 -1.59
C ILE A 6 0.64 7.58 -1.07
N ILE A 7 1.47 8.16 -0.19
CA ILE A 7 2.58 7.42 0.43
C ILE A 7 2.04 6.26 1.26
N LYS A 8 0.98 6.49 2.04
CA LYS A 8 0.35 5.47 2.88
C LYS A 8 -0.24 4.32 2.05
N GLU A 9 -0.90 4.64 0.94
CA GLU A 9 -1.49 3.66 0.02
C GLU A 9 -0.44 2.89 -0.80
N GLY A 10 0.66 3.54 -1.18
CA GLY A 10 1.71 2.90 -1.95
C GLY A 10 2.77 2.18 -1.12
N SER A 11 2.75 2.33 0.22
CA SER A 11 3.72 1.68 1.10
C SER A 11 3.17 0.39 1.71
N ARG A 12 4.06 -0.58 1.94
CA ARG A 12 3.77 -1.84 2.61
C ARG A 12 4.89 -2.19 3.59
N TRP A 13 4.52 -2.76 4.71
CA TRP A 13 5.47 -3.32 5.65
C TRP A 13 6.03 -4.66 5.16
N VAL A 14 7.32 -4.83 5.35
CA VAL A 14 8.01 -6.13 5.26
C VAL A 14 8.29 -6.57 6.68
N VAL A 15 7.81 -7.76 7.03
CA VAL A 15 7.90 -8.30 8.36
C VAL A 15 9.35 -8.69 8.67
N GLY A 16 9.86 -8.14 9.75
CA GLY A 16 11.12 -8.52 10.35
C GLY A 16 10.89 -9.17 11.71
N ASP A 17 11.00 -8.42 12.80
CA ASP A 17 10.71 -8.87 14.18
C ASP A 17 9.22 -8.69 14.57
N GLY A 18 8.43 -8.02 13.74
CA GLY A 18 7.00 -7.78 13.91
C GLY A 18 6.65 -6.75 14.98
N ARG A 19 7.63 -6.06 15.57
CA ARG A 19 7.40 -5.13 16.68
C ARG A 19 6.83 -3.79 16.26
N SER A 20 7.04 -3.38 15.03
CA SER A 20 6.57 -2.09 14.50
C SER A 20 5.24 -2.20 13.76
N ILE A 21 4.78 -3.40 13.43
CA ILE A 21 3.63 -3.65 12.57
C ILE A 21 2.39 -3.95 13.40
N GLU A 22 1.34 -3.18 13.20
CA GLU A 22 0.02 -3.45 13.76
C GLU A 22 -0.71 -4.48 12.89
N ILE A 23 -1.26 -5.55 13.51
CA ILE A 23 -1.89 -6.66 12.80
C ILE A 23 -3.04 -6.18 11.92
N TRP A 24 -3.93 -5.37 12.48
CA TRP A 24 -5.24 -5.07 11.91
C TRP A 24 -5.26 -3.84 10.97
N ASP A 25 -4.41 -2.86 11.24
CA ASP A 25 -4.46 -1.57 10.56
C ASP A 25 -3.34 -1.37 9.54
N ALA A 26 -2.20 -2.06 9.73
CA ALA A 26 -1.07 -1.93 8.83
C ALA A 26 -1.23 -2.74 7.53
N ARG A 27 -0.57 -2.30 6.49
CA ARG A 27 -0.47 -3.01 5.20
C ARG A 27 0.78 -3.87 5.22
N TRP A 28 0.65 -5.17 5.43
CA TRP A 28 1.78 -6.09 5.53
C TRP A 28 1.58 -7.43 4.81
N LEU A 29 0.35 -7.74 4.35
CA LEU A 29 0.09 -8.92 3.53
C LEU A 29 0.54 -8.69 2.08
N PRO A 30 1.27 -9.65 1.47
CA PRO A 30 1.83 -9.48 0.12
C PRO A 30 0.79 -9.58 -1.01
N SER A 31 -0.18 -10.48 -0.91
CA SER A 31 -1.07 -10.86 -2.02
C SER A 31 -2.40 -10.12 -2.03
N THR A 32 -2.87 -9.63 -0.88
CA THR A 32 -4.15 -8.91 -0.83
C THR A 32 -4.03 -7.54 -1.49
N ALA A 33 -5.03 -7.15 -2.29
CA ALA A 33 -5.07 -5.85 -2.95
C ALA A 33 -4.96 -4.68 -1.97
N SER A 34 -5.56 -4.82 -0.78
CA SER A 34 -5.46 -3.84 0.31
C SER A 34 -4.15 -3.93 1.09
N GLY A 35 -3.45 -5.07 1.05
CA GLY A 35 -2.31 -5.37 1.90
C GLY A 35 -2.64 -5.51 3.39
N LYS A 36 -3.93 -5.47 3.75
CA LYS A 36 -4.44 -5.53 5.12
C LYS A 36 -5.17 -6.82 5.39
N VAL A 37 -5.23 -7.20 6.65
CA VAL A 37 -6.04 -8.29 7.14
C VAL A 37 -7.52 -7.92 7.01
N MET A 38 -8.33 -8.82 6.48
CA MET A 38 -9.79 -8.69 6.35
C MET A 38 -10.54 -9.37 7.49
N THR A 39 -9.90 -10.33 8.17
CA THR A 39 -10.47 -11.00 9.34
C THR A 39 -10.84 -9.98 10.40
N THR A 40 -12.07 -10.10 10.92
CA THR A 40 -12.53 -9.23 12.00
C THR A 40 -11.75 -9.51 13.27
N ARG A 41 -11.41 -8.46 14.02
CA ARG A 41 -10.66 -8.55 15.29
C ARG A 41 -11.32 -9.55 16.22
N SER A 42 -10.70 -10.70 16.42
CA SER A 42 -11.12 -11.74 17.35
C SER A 42 -10.30 -11.63 18.62
N GLY A 43 -10.94 -11.83 19.79
CA GLY A 43 -10.27 -11.74 21.10
C GLY A 43 -9.18 -12.78 21.38
N SER A 44 -8.87 -13.63 20.39
CA SER A 44 -7.89 -14.72 20.52
C SER A 44 -6.43 -14.26 20.52
N VAL A 45 -6.13 -13.07 19.99
CA VAL A 45 -4.77 -12.52 19.96
C VAL A 45 -4.58 -11.54 21.12
N GLN A 46 -3.77 -11.92 22.08
CA GLN A 46 -3.30 -11.04 23.16
C GLN A 46 -2.19 -10.12 22.65
N GLY A 47 -2.50 -9.25 21.70
CA GLY A 47 -1.54 -8.30 21.17
C GLY A 47 -2.01 -7.66 19.89
N GLU A 48 -1.64 -6.41 19.69
CA GLU A 48 -1.99 -5.66 18.49
C GLU A 48 -0.91 -5.73 17.41
N ARG A 49 0.24 -6.35 17.72
CA ARG A 49 1.42 -6.36 16.86
C ARG A 49 1.73 -7.74 16.32
N VAL A 50 2.28 -7.76 15.09
CA VAL A 50 2.68 -8.99 14.39
C VAL A 50 3.67 -9.82 15.19
N ALA A 51 4.50 -9.21 16.03
CA ALA A 51 5.42 -9.91 16.95
C ALA A 51 4.72 -10.94 17.87
N SER A 52 3.44 -10.75 18.21
CA SER A 52 2.68 -11.71 19.00
C SER A 52 2.41 -13.02 18.27
N LEU A 53 2.39 -12.98 16.93
CA LEU A 53 2.19 -14.12 16.04
C LEU A 53 3.49 -14.88 15.75
N ILE A 54 4.64 -14.33 16.15
CA ILE A 54 5.97 -14.91 15.91
C ILE A 54 6.51 -15.52 17.21
N SER A 55 7.09 -16.71 17.12
CA SER A 55 7.91 -17.27 18.19
C SER A 55 9.30 -16.65 18.14
N GLN A 56 9.57 -15.69 19.02
CA GLN A 56 10.84 -14.97 19.04
C GLN A 56 12.07 -15.89 19.30
N GLU A 57 11.85 -17.02 19.99
CA GLU A 57 12.92 -17.99 20.27
C GLU A 57 13.30 -18.82 19.03
N ARG A 58 12.31 -19.16 18.20
CA ARG A 58 12.50 -20.02 17.02
C ARG A 58 12.59 -19.26 15.71
N GLY A 59 12.17 -17.99 15.69
CA GLY A 59 12.06 -17.22 14.46
C GLY A 59 11.01 -17.77 13.49
N GLU A 60 9.96 -18.38 14.00
CA GLU A 60 8.91 -19.04 13.23
C GLU A 60 7.53 -18.50 13.58
N TRP A 61 6.57 -18.62 12.64
CA TRP A 61 5.18 -18.31 12.89
C TRP A 61 4.55 -19.29 13.90
N LYS A 62 3.75 -18.78 14.81
CA LYS A 62 2.92 -19.61 15.70
C LYS A 62 1.73 -20.16 14.90
N THR A 63 1.94 -21.23 14.15
CA THR A 63 1.01 -21.79 13.17
C THR A 63 -0.39 -21.97 13.74
N THR A 64 -0.53 -22.60 14.91
CA THR A 64 -1.82 -22.85 15.56
C THR A 64 -2.56 -21.55 15.85
N LEU A 65 -1.86 -20.53 16.37
CA LEU A 65 -2.45 -19.23 16.68
C LEU A 65 -2.90 -18.50 15.42
N VAL A 66 -2.09 -18.53 14.37
CA VAL A 66 -2.42 -17.91 13.07
C VAL A 66 -3.67 -18.57 12.46
N GLN A 67 -3.72 -19.90 12.40
CA GLN A 67 -4.86 -20.65 11.86
C GLN A 67 -6.16 -20.48 12.65
N GLN A 68 -6.06 -20.26 13.96
CA GLN A 68 -7.23 -20.01 14.81
C GLN A 68 -7.74 -18.57 14.76
N THR A 69 -6.87 -17.64 14.36
CA THR A 69 -7.18 -16.20 14.39
C THR A 69 -7.68 -15.70 13.07
N PHE A 70 -7.09 -16.15 11.96
CA PHE A 70 -7.34 -15.63 10.62
C PHE A 70 -8.16 -16.62 9.77
N ILE A 71 -8.85 -16.08 8.77
CA ILE A 71 -9.50 -16.92 7.76
C ILE A 71 -8.46 -17.76 7.01
N PRO A 72 -8.80 -18.96 6.51
CA PRO A 72 -7.84 -19.91 5.94
C PRO A 72 -6.91 -19.31 4.90
N HIS A 73 -7.43 -18.52 3.99
CA HIS A 73 -6.64 -17.87 2.94
C HIS A 73 -5.58 -16.89 3.50
N GLU A 74 -5.97 -16.07 4.47
CA GLU A 74 -5.02 -15.15 5.14
C GLU A 74 -4.01 -15.89 5.99
N ALA A 75 -4.43 -16.96 6.66
CA ALA A 75 -3.53 -17.78 7.46
C ALA A 75 -2.44 -18.43 6.57
N GLU A 76 -2.81 -18.97 5.40
CA GLU A 76 -1.86 -19.51 4.44
C GLU A 76 -0.89 -18.42 3.93
N GLU A 77 -1.43 -17.25 3.60
CA GLU A 77 -0.61 -16.12 3.16
C GLU A 77 0.39 -15.68 4.24
N ILE A 78 -0.07 -15.52 5.49
CA ILE A 78 0.78 -15.17 6.63
C ILE A 78 1.90 -16.19 6.83
N LEU A 79 1.56 -17.48 6.81
CA LEU A 79 2.52 -18.56 7.00
C LEU A 79 3.51 -18.69 5.83
N SER A 80 3.17 -18.17 4.66
CA SER A 80 4.08 -18.13 3.50
C SER A 80 5.11 -17.01 3.58
N ILE A 81 4.92 -16.01 4.45
CA ILE A 81 5.87 -14.90 4.58
C ILE A 81 7.14 -15.40 5.26
N PRO A 82 8.31 -15.30 4.59
CA PRO A 82 9.56 -15.75 5.17
C PRO A 82 9.97 -14.82 6.32
N LEU A 83 10.29 -15.40 7.48
CA LEU A 83 10.85 -14.68 8.59
C LEU A 83 12.39 -14.76 8.56
N SER A 84 13.03 -13.66 8.93
CA SER A 84 14.49 -13.63 9.04
C SER A 84 14.93 -14.28 10.35
N SER A 85 15.85 -15.24 10.25
CA SER A 85 16.49 -15.83 11.45
C SER A 85 17.37 -14.84 12.22
N MET A 86 17.69 -13.69 11.63
CA MET A 86 18.57 -12.67 12.24
C MET A 86 17.81 -11.59 13.03
N ASN A 87 16.51 -11.77 13.29
CA ASN A 87 15.70 -10.80 14.04
C ASN A 87 15.82 -9.36 13.50
N LEU A 88 15.82 -9.22 12.18
CA LEU A 88 15.89 -7.91 11.53
C LEU A 88 14.67 -7.07 11.89
N ALA A 89 14.86 -5.76 12.02
CA ALA A 89 13.76 -4.84 12.25
C ALA A 89 12.80 -4.81 11.05
N ASP A 90 11.53 -4.55 11.32
CA ASP A 90 10.52 -4.33 10.30
C ASP A 90 10.92 -3.17 9.39
N SER A 91 10.62 -3.28 8.10
CA SER A 91 10.93 -2.22 7.14
C SER A 91 9.70 -1.82 6.33
N LEU A 92 9.59 -0.52 6.04
CA LEU A 92 8.55 0.02 5.19
C LEU A 92 9.10 0.16 3.78
N VAL A 93 8.48 -0.52 2.81
CA VAL A 93 8.89 -0.50 1.40
C VAL A 93 7.80 0.08 0.52
N TRP A 94 8.19 0.57 -0.65
CA TRP A 94 7.26 1.03 -1.66
C TRP A 94 6.75 -0.15 -2.49
N ALA A 95 5.48 -0.51 -2.33
CA ALA A 95 4.89 -1.71 -2.94
C ALA A 95 4.74 -1.61 -4.47
N GLU A 96 4.69 -0.40 -5.01
CA GLU A 96 4.45 -0.13 -6.43
C GLU A 96 5.69 -0.29 -7.34
N THR A 97 6.82 -0.71 -6.78
CA THR A 97 8.04 -0.99 -7.53
C THR A 97 8.64 -2.32 -7.09
N PRO A 98 9.20 -3.12 -8.04
CA PRO A 98 9.77 -4.43 -7.71
C PRO A 98 10.94 -4.39 -6.72
N ASN A 99 11.69 -3.28 -6.71
CA ASN A 99 12.84 -3.08 -5.82
C ASN A 99 12.47 -2.41 -4.49
N GLY A 100 11.18 -2.18 -4.20
CA GLY A 100 10.73 -1.54 -2.98
C GLY A 100 11.08 -0.05 -2.83
N CYS A 101 11.70 0.56 -3.86
CA CYS A 101 12.15 1.94 -3.81
C CYS A 101 11.08 2.91 -4.31
N PHE A 102 10.87 4.00 -3.57
CA PHE A 102 9.99 5.07 -3.97
C PHE A 102 10.54 5.79 -5.22
N THR A 103 9.68 5.99 -6.21
CA THR A 103 9.96 6.88 -7.36
C THR A 103 8.78 7.81 -7.59
N VAL A 104 9.05 9.02 -8.06
CA VAL A 104 8.00 10.00 -8.40
C VAL A 104 7.06 9.45 -9.46
N LYS A 105 7.58 8.66 -10.41
CA LYS A 105 6.79 8.02 -11.47
C LYS A 105 5.81 7.00 -10.90
N SER A 106 6.23 6.17 -9.95
CA SER A 106 5.35 5.18 -9.31
C SER A 106 4.32 5.84 -8.40
N ALA A 107 4.73 6.83 -7.61
CA ALA A 107 3.81 7.61 -6.78
C ALA A 107 2.70 8.31 -7.59
N TYR A 108 3.06 8.82 -8.78
CA TYR A 108 2.08 9.38 -9.70
C TYR A 108 1.06 8.34 -10.19
N ARG A 109 1.52 7.13 -10.55
CA ARG A 109 0.60 6.04 -10.96
C ARG A 109 -0.38 5.69 -9.85
N THR A 110 0.11 5.57 -8.62
CA THR A 110 -0.73 5.33 -7.43
C THR A 110 -1.74 6.46 -7.22
N ALA A 111 -1.31 7.71 -7.35
CA ALA A 111 -2.20 8.86 -7.22
C ALA A 111 -3.34 8.84 -8.27
N VAL A 112 -3.00 8.54 -9.53
CA VAL A 112 -3.99 8.44 -10.62
C VAL A 112 -4.96 7.28 -10.36
N LYS A 113 -4.44 6.12 -9.91
CA LYS A 113 -5.25 4.95 -9.56
C LYS A 113 -6.26 5.30 -8.47
N CYS A 114 -5.82 5.90 -7.35
CA CYS A 114 -6.70 6.31 -6.26
C CYS A 114 -7.77 7.32 -6.71
N ILE A 115 -7.43 8.25 -7.62
CA ILE A 115 -8.39 9.22 -8.16
C ILE A 115 -9.43 8.52 -9.06
N LEU A 116 -9.03 7.54 -9.83
CA LEU A 116 -9.94 6.78 -10.70
C LEU A 116 -10.86 5.89 -9.88
N GLU A 117 -10.34 5.16 -8.89
CA GLU A 117 -11.11 4.29 -7.99
C GLU A 117 -12.13 5.08 -7.16
N ALA A 118 -11.77 6.26 -6.67
CA ALA A 118 -12.70 7.15 -5.97
C ALA A 118 -13.87 7.62 -6.86
N ARG A 119 -13.74 7.55 -8.17
CA ARG A 119 -14.76 7.96 -9.14
C ARG A 119 -15.63 6.82 -9.63
N GLU A 120 -15.12 5.59 -9.63
CA GLU A 120 -15.92 4.42 -10.02
C GLU A 120 -17.01 4.11 -8.99
N GLY A 121 -16.89 4.62 -7.76
CA GLY A 121 -17.95 4.62 -6.76
C GLY A 121 -19.12 5.58 -7.04
N GLU A 122 -18.95 6.53 -7.96
CA GLU A 122 -19.99 7.46 -8.44
C GLU A 122 -20.30 7.18 -9.93
N ALA A 123 -20.91 6.03 -10.21
CA ALA A 123 -21.17 5.57 -11.58
C ALA A 123 -22.12 6.52 -12.33
N ASN A 124 -21.58 7.21 -13.33
CA ASN A 124 -22.34 7.67 -14.48
C ASN A 124 -21.54 7.41 -15.76
N PRO A 125 -22.01 6.54 -16.70
CA PRO A 125 -21.23 6.00 -17.82
C PRO A 125 -21.04 6.92 -19.02
N GLU A 126 -21.44 8.18 -18.96
CA GLU A 126 -21.35 9.10 -20.09
C GLU A 126 -20.48 10.32 -19.80
N CYS A 127 -19.17 10.13 -19.73
CA CYS A 127 -18.26 11.27 -19.72
C CYS A 127 -17.13 11.11 -20.74
N SER A 128 -17.25 11.85 -21.86
CA SER A 128 -16.27 11.94 -22.93
C SER A 128 -14.87 12.33 -22.38
N ASP A 129 -13.80 11.91 -23.07
CA ASP A 129 -12.38 12.17 -22.75
C ASP A 129 -12.06 13.63 -22.37
N LYS A 130 -12.80 14.60 -22.89
CA LYS A 130 -12.65 16.03 -22.58
C LYS A 130 -13.03 16.38 -21.13
N SER A 131 -14.03 15.72 -20.56
CA SER A 131 -14.46 15.95 -19.17
C SER A 131 -13.46 15.32 -18.19
N ARG A 132 -12.92 14.15 -18.48
CA ARG A 132 -11.86 13.50 -17.71
C ARG A 132 -10.61 14.38 -17.62
N MET A 133 -10.19 14.94 -18.74
CA MET A 133 -9.04 15.85 -18.83
C MET A 133 -9.27 17.14 -18.01
N SER A 134 -10.44 17.75 -18.10
CA SER A 134 -10.80 18.95 -17.33
C SER A 134 -10.73 18.74 -15.83
N THR A 135 -11.12 17.57 -15.35
CA THR A 135 -11.12 17.27 -13.91
C THR A 135 -9.72 16.93 -13.40
N ILE A 136 -8.91 16.19 -14.18
CA ILE A 136 -7.49 15.96 -13.88
C ILE A 136 -6.76 17.31 -13.75
N TRP A 137 -7.08 18.27 -14.61
CA TRP A 137 -6.57 19.64 -14.55
C TRP A 137 -6.89 20.33 -13.23
N LYS A 138 -8.15 20.39 -12.86
CA LYS A 138 -8.59 21.04 -11.61
C LYS A 138 -7.92 20.37 -10.40
N THR A 139 -7.76 19.05 -10.43
CA THR A 139 -7.11 18.30 -9.34
C THR A 139 -5.63 18.61 -9.24
N ILE A 140 -4.88 18.63 -10.36
CA ILE A 140 -3.44 18.95 -10.37
C ILE A 140 -3.18 20.37 -9.83
N TRP A 141 -3.97 21.34 -10.27
CA TRP A 141 -3.79 22.73 -9.83
C TRP A 141 -4.31 23.00 -8.42
N GLY A 142 -5.22 22.19 -7.91
CA GLY A 142 -5.68 22.20 -6.52
C GLY A 142 -4.74 21.56 -5.50
N LEU A 143 -3.71 20.84 -5.95
CA LEU A 143 -2.74 20.21 -5.05
C LEU A 143 -1.93 21.26 -4.29
N GLN A 144 -1.80 21.09 -2.99
CA GLN A 144 -0.92 21.90 -2.14
C GLN A 144 0.54 21.41 -2.26
N CYS A 145 1.15 21.59 -3.44
CA CYS A 145 2.52 21.21 -3.71
C CYS A 145 3.23 22.29 -4.54
N PRO A 146 4.58 22.31 -4.55
CA PRO A 146 5.35 23.27 -5.32
C PRO A 146 4.99 23.25 -6.82
N ASN A 147 4.98 24.43 -7.45
CA ASN A 147 4.60 24.58 -8.87
C ASN A 147 5.41 23.72 -9.82
N LYS A 148 6.68 23.42 -9.50
CA LYS A 148 7.52 22.49 -10.27
C LYS A 148 6.90 21.11 -10.40
N ILE A 149 6.27 20.63 -9.34
CA ILE A 149 5.58 19.32 -9.32
C ILE A 149 4.30 19.40 -10.14
N LYS A 150 3.53 20.48 -10.05
CA LYS A 150 2.31 20.68 -10.85
C LYS A 150 2.65 20.71 -12.35
N HIS A 151 3.69 21.42 -12.74
CA HIS A 151 4.18 21.46 -14.12
C HIS A 151 4.69 20.11 -14.62
N PHE A 152 5.40 19.37 -13.78
CA PHE A 152 5.85 18.02 -14.13
C PHE A 152 4.64 17.09 -14.37
N LEU A 153 3.68 17.10 -13.46
CA LEU A 153 2.43 16.33 -13.58
C LEU A 153 1.68 16.69 -14.86
N TRP A 154 1.60 17.96 -15.18
CA TRP A 154 0.99 18.45 -16.43
C TRP A 154 1.70 17.90 -17.68
N ARG A 155 3.01 17.97 -17.75
CA ARG A 155 3.79 17.41 -18.86
C ARG A 155 3.63 15.89 -18.97
N ALA A 156 3.61 15.20 -17.84
CA ALA A 156 3.41 13.75 -17.78
C ALA A 156 2.03 13.35 -18.34
N CYS A 157 0.96 14.05 -17.94
CA CYS A 157 -0.40 13.80 -18.43
C CYS A 157 -0.56 14.06 -19.94
N ARG A 158 0.24 14.96 -20.50
CA ARG A 158 0.24 15.26 -21.95
C ARG A 158 1.20 14.38 -22.76
N GLY A 159 1.96 13.50 -22.14
CA GLY A 159 2.96 12.68 -22.82
C GLY A 159 4.16 13.48 -23.36
N ILE A 160 4.39 14.72 -22.86
CA ILE A 160 5.43 15.64 -23.33
C ILE A 160 6.69 15.56 -22.46
N LEU A 161 6.89 14.48 -21.73
CA LEU A 161 8.15 14.28 -21.01
C LEU A 161 9.25 13.89 -22.00
N PRO A 162 10.43 14.56 -21.97
CA PRO A 162 11.56 14.14 -22.78
C PRO A 162 12.01 12.76 -22.29
N THR A 163 11.69 11.72 -23.05
CA THR A 163 12.25 10.38 -22.87
C THR A 163 13.59 10.34 -23.56
N LYS A 164 14.68 10.07 -22.84
CA LYS A 164 15.93 9.66 -23.50
C LYS A 164 15.66 8.38 -24.25
N LYS A 165 15.85 8.43 -25.58
CA LYS A 165 16.02 7.23 -26.41
C LYS A 165 17.30 6.53 -26.00
#